data_7174e01859701cdb6637054a3de5b11b
#
_entry.id   7174e01859701cdb6637054a3de5b11b
#
_cell.length_a   1.000
_cell.length_b   1.000
_cell.length_c   1.000
_cell.angle_alpha   90.00
_cell.angle_beta   90.00
_cell.angle_gamma   90.00
#
_symmetry.space_group_name_H-M   'P 1'
#
loop_
_entity.id
_entity.type
_entity.pdbx_description
1 polymer ?
#
loop_
_entity_poly.entity_id
_entity_poly.type
_entity_poly.pdbx_seq_one_letter_code
_entity_poly.pdbx_strand_id
1 'polypeptide(L)'
;MLNKKHLSHPLSPQHIEYEDGTRKDMDGVQDSEIALHIVNPTSKALTAVPEAISNLWSHRNLIRNFASRDISQRYRNSIIGYFWTVLEPLLLSAVYYFLFTIISGNPEERYPLWIILGVITWQFFSRGLNESVNCLTGNKNMIKQIYFPRELFAVSKVLAQLVVTTMSLLVAVPFLIALDIQLTWQMVFIPISLMIVTLQVLGVGWLLAVPNVHHGDIAHFTRFITRAGFFVSPVMWTISMAKGGRAALLDYIFLNPMVVPLEMMRSGFDGSNLLIPQWAILWCIGFTLGIVVLGLTVFKKAEAKVVKRL
;
A
#
# COMPACT_ATOMS: atom_id res chain seq x y z
N MET A 1 -40.15 58.11 5.30
CA MET A 1 -41.22 58.16 4.28
C MET A 1 -40.87 57.23 3.14
N LEU A 2 -41.80 56.31 2.81
CA LEU A 2 -41.96 55.58 1.54
C LEU A 2 -40.92 54.50 1.23
N ASN A 3 -41.23 53.27 0.87
CA ASN A 3 -42.48 52.56 0.64
C ASN A 3 -42.15 51.04 0.57
N LYS A 4 -42.86 50.25 1.34
CA LYS A 4 -42.94 48.78 1.18
C LYS A 4 -43.76 48.47 -0.05
N LYS A 5 -43.27 47.67 -1.00
CA LYS A 5 -44.13 46.93 -1.93
C LYS A 5 -43.69 45.46 -1.97
N HIS A 6 -44.54 44.66 -1.42
CA HIS A 6 -45.03 43.33 -1.72
C HIS A 6 -44.57 42.74 -3.03
N LEU A 7 -44.02 41.53 -2.97
CA LEU A 7 -44.26 40.46 -3.94
C LEU A 7 -44.24 39.12 -3.23
N SER A 8 -45.38 38.75 -2.70
CA SER A 8 -45.78 37.41 -2.33
C SER A 8 -46.33 36.72 -3.59
N HIS A 9 -45.66 35.69 -4.08
CA HIS A 9 -46.34 34.68 -4.89
C HIS A 9 -46.06 33.32 -4.25
N PRO A 10 -47.09 32.66 -3.71
CA PRO A 10 -47.01 31.25 -3.38
C PRO A 10 -47.15 30.45 -4.68
N LEU A 11 -46.15 29.64 -5.01
CA LEU A 11 -46.30 28.59 -6.02
C LEU A 11 -47.32 27.58 -5.46
N SER A 12 -48.51 27.54 -6.10
CA SER A 12 -49.52 26.54 -5.87
C SER A 12 -48.96 25.13 -6.11
N PRO A 13 -49.35 24.16 -5.28
CA PRO A 13 -49.00 22.76 -5.57
C PRO A 13 -49.76 22.33 -6.82
N GLN A 14 -49.04 22.02 -7.88
CA GLN A 14 -49.61 21.35 -9.05
C GLN A 14 -50.16 20.01 -8.61
N HIS A 15 -51.42 19.76 -8.89
CA HIS A 15 -52.10 18.49 -8.70
C HIS A 15 -51.39 17.44 -9.54
N ILE A 16 -50.80 16.43 -8.85
CA ILE A 16 -50.27 15.23 -9.48
C ILE A 16 -51.44 14.25 -9.53
N GLU A 17 -51.97 14.04 -10.72
CA GLU A 17 -52.99 13.03 -10.98
C GLU A 17 -52.28 11.69 -11.26
N TYR A 18 -52.65 10.68 -10.50
CA TYR A 18 -52.14 9.33 -10.69
C TYR A 18 -53.16 8.52 -11.49
N GLU A 19 -52.85 8.21 -12.72
CA GLU A 19 -53.55 7.22 -13.49
C GLU A 19 -52.62 6.05 -13.77
N ASP A 20 -52.99 4.88 -13.30
CA ASP A 20 -52.45 3.57 -13.63
C ASP A 20 -50.93 3.33 -13.34
N GLY A 21 -50.47 3.74 -12.18
CA GLY A 21 -49.16 3.24 -11.64
C GLY A 21 -47.89 3.69 -12.37
N THR A 22 -47.99 4.49 -13.41
CA THR A 22 -46.85 5.03 -14.16
C THR A 22 -46.81 6.56 -14.12
N ARG A 23 -45.75 7.11 -13.59
CA ARG A 23 -45.46 8.55 -13.61
C ARG A 23 -45.05 8.95 -15.04
N LYS A 24 -45.86 9.69 -15.76
CA LYS A 24 -45.46 10.34 -17.01
C LYS A 24 -45.12 11.78 -16.70
N ASP A 25 -43.89 12.18 -16.85
CA ASP A 25 -43.48 13.57 -16.87
C ASP A 25 -43.88 14.20 -18.22
N MET A 26 -44.29 15.46 -18.20
CA MET A 26 -44.84 16.19 -19.36
C MET A 26 -43.85 16.43 -20.49
N ASP A 27 -42.59 16.04 -20.35
CA ASP A 27 -41.54 16.26 -21.38
C ASP A 27 -41.24 15.04 -22.22
N GLY A 28 -41.98 13.94 -22.13
CA GLY A 28 -41.82 12.78 -23.01
C GLY A 28 -40.45 12.08 -22.87
N VAL A 29 -39.66 12.42 -21.87
CA VAL A 29 -38.43 11.70 -21.54
C VAL A 29 -38.87 10.46 -20.77
N GLN A 30 -38.83 9.30 -21.44
CA GLN A 30 -38.83 8.04 -20.74
C GLN A 30 -37.66 8.10 -19.75
N ASP A 31 -37.96 8.12 -18.46
CA ASP A 31 -36.99 7.73 -17.43
C ASP A 31 -36.58 6.31 -17.77
N SER A 32 -35.52 6.20 -18.60
CA SER A 32 -34.77 4.96 -18.66
C SER A 32 -34.41 4.68 -17.22
N GLU A 33 -34.96 3.63 -16.64
CA GLU A 33 -34.56 3.10 -15.34
C GLU A 33 -33.03 3.17 -15.29
N ILE A 34 -32.53 4.15 -14.57
CA ILE A 34 -31.18 4.10 -14.05
C ILE A 34 -31.26 2.89 -13.12
N ALA A 35 -31.02 1.71 -13.69
CA ALA A 35 -30.84 0.50 -12.94
C ALA A 35 -29.71 0.80 -11.98
N LEU A 36 -30.06 1.19 -10.76
CA LEU A 36 -29.19 1.14 -9.61
C LEU A 36 -28.74 -0.33 -9.56
N HIS A 37 -27.64 -0.63 -10.20
CA HIS A 37 -26.92 -1.87 -9.98
C HIS A 37 -26.56 -1.86 -8.49
N ILE A 38 -27.50 -2.30 -7.68
CA ILE A 38 -27.24 -2.71 -6.30
C ILE A 38 -26.33 -3.91 -6.49
N VAL A 39 -25.02 -3.65 -6.46
CA VAL A 39 -24.00 -4.67 -6.40
C VAL A 39 -24.30 -5.45 -5.14
N ASN A 40 -24.91 -6.60 -5.34
CA ASN A 40 -25.32 -7.50 -4.28
C ASN A 40 -24.05 -7.95 -3.53
N PRO A 41 -23.86 -7.64 -2.24
CA PRO A 41 -22.60 -7.89 -1.52
C PRO A 41 -22.40 -9.37 -1.14
N THR A 42 -23.05 -10.29 -1.84
CA THR A 42 -22.91 -11.74 -1.64
C THR A 42 -21.90 -12.36 -2.61
N SER A 43 -20.80 -11.65 -2.94
CA SER A 43 -19.70 -12.31 -3.63
C SER A 43 -19.10 -13.36 -2.69
N LYS A 44 -19.25 -14.64 -3.09
CA LYS A 44 -18.55 -15.75 -2.41
C LYS A 44 -17.06 -15.40 -2.39
N ALA A 45 -16.34 -15.75 -1.32
CA ALA A 45 -14.91 -15.41 -1.16
C ALA A 45 -14.05 -15.74 -2.42
N LEU A 46 -14.43 -16.78 -3.16
CA LEU A 46 -13.77 -17.22 -4.39
C LEU A 46 -14.01 -16.28 -5.59
N THR A 47 -15.08 -15.49 -5.61
CA THR A 47 -15.39 -14.56 -6.70
C THR A 47 -14.83 -13.14 -6.46
N ALA A 48 -14.47 -12.82 -5.22
CA ALA A 48 -13.96 -11.51 -4.84
C ALA A 48 -12.62 -11.16 -5.52
N VAL A 49 -11.72 -12.15 -5.65
CA VAL A 49 -10.38 -11.93 -6.24
C VAL A 49 -10.46 -11.65 -7.76
N PRO A 50 -11.10 -12.49 -8.59
CA PRO A 50 -11.20 -12.23 -10.02
C PRO A 50 -11.99 -10.96 -10.33
N GLU A 51 -13.04 -10.65 -9.56
CA GLU A 51 -13.81 -9.41 -9.69
C GLU A 51 -12.92 -8.17 -9.40
N ALA A 52 -12.13 -8.21 -8.33
CA ALA A 52 -11.22 -7.13 -8.02
C ALA A 52 -10.16 -6.94 -9.11
N ILE A 53 -9.58 -8.01 -9.63
CA ILE A 53 -8.60 -7.94 -10.74
C ILE A 53 -9.24 -7.28 -11.96
N SER A 54 -10.46 -7.68 -12.33
CA SER A 54 -11.21 -7.07 -13.43
C SER A 54 -11.45 -5.57 -13.20
N ASN A 55 -11.89 -5.19 -11.99
CA ASN A 55 -12.09 -3.79 -11.60
C ASN A 55 -10.80 -2.98 -11.66
N LEU A 56 -9.69 -3.54 -11.16
CA LEU A 56 -8.38 -2.89 -11.20
C LEU A 56 -7.93 -2.64 -12.64
N TRP A 57 -8.11 -3.62 -13.51
CA TRP A 57 -7.74 -3.48 -14.91
C TRP A 57 -8.59 -2.46 -15.66
N SER A 58 -9.90 -2.47 -15.45
CA SER A 58 -10.85 -1.53 -16.05
C SER A 58 -10.57 -0.08 -15.62
N HIS A 59 -10.16 0.12 -14.36
CA HIS A 59 -9.90 1.45 -13.80
C HIS A 59 -8.40 1.80 -13.69
N ARG A 60 -7.51 1.14 -14.45
CA ARG A 60 -6.06 1.36 -14.38
C ARG A 60 -5.62 2.81 -14.56
N ASN A 61 -6.31 3.56 -15.43
CA ASN A 61 -6.02 4.99 -15.65
C ASN A 61 -6.34 5.83 -14.40
N LEU A 62 -7.42 5.50 -13.70
CA LEU A 62 -7.81 6.16 -12.45
C LEU A 62 -6.78 5.88 -11.34
N ILE A 63 -6.35 4.61 -11.20
CA ILE A 63 -5.30 4.22 -10.26
C ILE A 63 -4.01 5.00 -10.53
N ARG A 64 -3.58 5.07 -11.80
CA ARG A 64 -2.39 5.82 -12.21
C ARG A 64 -2.51 7.31 -11.87
N ASN A 65 -3.66 7.93 -12.15
CA ASN A 65 -3.90 9.34 -11.86
C ASN A 65 -3.87 9.63 -10.35
N PHE A 66 -4.46 8.76 -9.53
CA PHE A 66 -4.40 8.89 -8.07
C PHE A 66 -2.97 8.71 -7.55
N ALA A 67 -2.26 7.70 -8.01
CA ALA A 67 -0.87 7.47 -7.63
C ALA A 67 0.02 8.66 -8.02
N SER A 68 -0.11 9.19 -9.24
CA SER A 68 0.63 10.37 -9.71
C SER A 68 0.33 11.61 -8.87
N ARG A 69 -0.96 11.85 -8.56
CA ARG A 69 -1.38 12.94 -7.68
C ARG A 69 -0.75 12.80 -6.28
N ASP A 70 -0.77 11.62 -5.70
CA ASP A 70 -0.22 11.38 -4.36
C ASP A 70 1.29 11.61 -4.32
N ILE A 71 2.03 11.17 -5.34
CA ILE A 71 3.46 11.44 -5.48
C ILE A 71 3.70 12.96 -5.60
N SER A 72 2.97 13.63 -6.49
CA SER A 72 3.13 15.08 -6.71
C SER A 72 2.82 15.89 -5.45
N GLN A 73 1.79 15.50 -4.68
CA GLN A 73 1.43 16.16 -3.43
C GLN A 73 2.51 16.00 -2.35
N ARG A 74 3.19 14.85 -2.28
CA ARG A 74 4.25 14.58 -1.30
C ARG A 74 5.43 15.53 -1.45
N TYR A 75 5.78 15.89 -2.68
CA TYR A 75 6.95 16.71 -2.98
C TYR A 75 6.61 18.15 -3.40
N ARG A 76 5.33 18.50 -3.35
CA ARG A 76 4.85 19.84 -3.65
C ARG A 76 5.44 20.85 -2.65
N ASN A 77 5.89 21.97 -3.16
CA ASN A 77 6.53 23.05 -2.39
C ASN A 77 7.85 22.66 -1.68
N SER A 78 8.48 21.55 -2.07
CA SER A 78 9.80 21.17 -1.57
C SER A 78 10.90 21.76 -2.48
N ILE A 79 11.93 22.38 -1.89
CA ILE A 79 13.10 22.89 -2.63
C ILE A 79 13.89 21.73 -3.25
N ILE A 80 14.05 20.64 -2.50
CA ILE A 80 14.81 19.45 -2.93
C ILE A 80 13.93 18.51 -3.78
N GLY A 81 12.59 18.62 -3.68
CA GLY A 81 11.64 17.88 -4.50
C GLY A 81 11.81 16.37 -4.41
N TYR A 82 11.82 15.73 -5.57
CA TYR A 82 11.94 14.26 -5.67
C TYR A 82 13.28 13.71 -5.19
N PHE A 83 14.30 14.54 -5.04
CA PHE A 83 15.59 14.08 -4.54
C PHE A 83 15.51 13.53 -3.09
N TRP A 84 14.48 13.93 -2.33
CA TRP A 84 14.20 13.35 -1.02
C TRP A 84 13.96 11.84 -1.06
N THR A 85 13.47 11.28 -2.18
CA THR A 85 13.29 9.82 -2.33
C THR A 85 14.60 9.04 -2.18
N VAL A 86 15.69 9.65 -2.61
CA VAL A 86 17.05 9.12 -2.57
C VAL A 86 17.78 9.52 -1.29
N LEU A 87 17.65 10.79 -0.91
CA LEU A 87 18.39 11.37 0.22
C LEU A 87 17.96 10.78 1.57
N GLU A 88 16.67 10.60 1.80
CA GLU A 88 16.18 10.09 3.09
C GLU A 88 16.66 8.67 3.42
N PRO A 89 16.53 7.66 2.55
CA PRO A 89 17.08 6.34 2.83
C PRO A 89 18.61 6.35 2.94
N LEU A 90 19.30 7.21 2.19
CA LEU A 90 20.75 7.37 2.30
C LEU A 90 21.17 7.90 3.68
N LEU A 91 20.54 8.97 4.15
CA LEU A 91 20.84 9.56 5.46
C LEU A 91 20.54 8.58 6.59
N LEU A 92 19.38 7.90 6.55
CA LEU A 92 19.04 6.87 7.54
C LEU A 92 20.04 5.73 7.53
N SER A 93 20.43 5.26 6.34
CA SER A 93 21.41 4.18 6.22
C SER A 93 22.78 4.60 6.73
N ALA A 94 23.18 5.85 6.54
CA ALA A 94 24.43 6.38 7.09
C ALA A 94 24.40 6.39 8.62
N VAL A 95 23.29 6.79 9.24
CA VAL A 95 23.13 6.75 10.71
C VAL A 95 23.19 5.32 11.22
N TYR A 96 22.50 4.37 10.57
CA TYR A 96 22.51 2.98 11.00
C TYR A 96 23.87 2.30 10.76
N TYR A 97 24.55 2.62 9.67
CA TYR A 97 25.92 2.17 9.44
C TYR A 97 26.85 2.64 10.55
N PHE A 98 26.81 3.92 10.89
CA PHE A 98 27.61 4.49 11.98
C PHE A 98 27.34 3.79 13.32
N LEU A 99 26.07 3.66 13.69
CA LEU A 99 25.64 2.98 14.91
C LEU A 99 26.16 1.54 14.99
N PHE A 100 25.98 0.80 13.90
CA PHE A 100 26.34 -0.62 13.86
C PHE A 100 27.84 -0.82 13.83
N THR A 101 28.60 0.09 13.20
CA THR A 101 30.07 0.07 13.23
C THR A 101 30.61 0.26 14.66
N ILE A 102 29.96 1.12 15.48
CA ILE A 102 30.33 1.30 16.89
C ILE A 102 30.05 0.01 17.69
N ILE A 103 28.91 -0.64 17.46
CA ILE A 103 28.47 -1.81 18.24
C ILE A 103 29.23 -3.08 17.83
N SER A 104 29.45 -3.28 16.53
CA SER A 104 29.95 -4.53 15.96
C SER A 104 31.46 -4.53 15.66
N GLY A 105 32.12 -3.37 15.73
CA GLY A 105 33.52 -3.19 15.44
C GLY A 105 33.83 -3.04 13.95
N ASN A 106 34.17 -4.08 13.23
CA ASN A 106 34.56 -4.01 11.82
C ASN A 106 33.48 -4.63 10.93
N PRO A 107 32.60 -3.83 10.30
CA PRO A 107 31.58 -4.36 9.39
C PRO A 107 32.22 -4.87 8.09
N GLU A 108 31.59 -5.87 7.46
CA GLU A 108 31.97 -6.34 6.14
C GLU A 108 31.90 -5.20 5.10
N GLU A 109 32.74 -5.27 4.06
CA GLU A 109 32.85 -4.23 3.02
C GLU A 109 31.52 -3.92 2.34
N ARG A 110 30.66 -4.94 2.13
CA ARG A 110 29.32 -4.81 1.49
C ARG A 110 28.23 -4.36 2.44
N TYR A 111 28.52 -4.21 3.72
CA TYR A 111 27.53 -3.89 4.74
C TYR A 111 26.77 -2.57 4.49
N PRO A 112 27.40 -1.46 4.00
CA PRO A 112 26.66 -0.25 3.66
C PRO A 112 25.56 -0.48 2.61
N LEU A 113 25.82 -1.29 1.58
CA LEU A 113 24.85 -1.66 0.57
C LEU A 113 23.70 -2.48 1.18
N TRP A 114 23.98 -3.44 2.04
CA TRP A 114 22.95 -4.26 2.66
C TRP A 114 22.02 -3.47 3.58
N ILE A 115 22.55 -2.50 4.33
CA ILE A 115 21.72 -1.62 5.16
C ILE A 115 20.79 -0.79 4.27
N ILE A 116 21.31 -0.12 3.24
CA ILE A 116 20.52 0.78 2.42
C ILE A 116 19.39 0.03 1.71
N LEU A 117 19.64 -1.17 1.19
CA LEU A 117 18.65 -2.04 0.59
C LEU A 117 17.59 -2.49 1.60
N GLY A 118 18.02 -2.88 2.80
CA GLY A 118 17.11 -3.22 3.89
C GLY A 118 16.22 -2.06 4.30
N VAL A 119 16.78 -0.85 4.47
CA VAL A 119 16.04 0.37 4.82
C VAL A 119 15.03 0.73 3.74
N ILE A 120 15.42 0.70 2.46
CA ILE A 120 14.51 1.03 1.34
C ILE A 120 13.34 0.03 1.28
N THR A 121 13.64 -1.27 1.38
CA THR A 121 12.61 -2.32 1.34
C THR A 121 11.66 -2.21 2.53
N TRP A 122 12.19 -1.94 3.73
CA TRP A 122 11.36 -1.74 4.92
C TRP A 122 10.53 -0.46 4.86
N GLN A 123 11.09 0.64 4.35
CA GLN A 123 10.33 1.87 4.15
C GLN A 123 9.17 1.66 3.18
N PHE A 124 9.36 0.87 2.12
CA PHE A 124 8.29 0.48 1.21
C PHE A 124 7.16 -0.20 1.98
N PHE A 125 7.48 -1.25 2.75
CA PHE A 125 6.49 -1.97 3.55
C PHE A 125 5.80 -1.04 4.56
N SER A 126 6.57 -0.34 5.37
CA SER A 126 6.06 0.49 6.47
C SER A 126 5.18 1.65 5.97
N ARG A 127 5.66 2.40 4.97
CA ARG A 127 4.90 3.54 4.41
C ARG A 127 3.70 3.06 3.61
N GLY A 128 3.91 2.08 2.74
CA GLY A 128 2.84 1.49 1.95
C GLY A 128 1.71 0.96 2.82
N LEU A 129 2.03 0.25 3.89
CA LEU A 129 1.05 -0.27 4.83
C LEU A 129 0.30 0.86 5.56
N ASN A 130 1.01 1.84 6.11
CA ASN A 130 0.38 2.96 6.81
C ASN A 130 -0.53 3.78 5.87
N GLU A 131 -0.14 4.01 4.62
CA GLU A 131 -0.96 4.72 3.63
C GLU A 131 -2.16 3.87 3.19
N SER A 132 -1.98 2.55 3.01
CA SER A 132 -3.05 1.63 2.64
C SER A 132 -4.10 1.50 3.75
N VAL A 133 -3.71 1.43 5.01
CA VAL A 133 -4.63 1.41 6.16
C VAL A 133 -5.44 2.71 6.24
N ASN A 134 -4.85 3.84 5.89
CA ASN A 134 -5.52 5.15 5.92
C ASN A 134 -6.19 5.52 4.58
N CYS A 135 -6.23 4.63 3.59
CA CYS A 135 -6.69 4.96 2.24
C CYS A 135 -8.16 5.41 2.19
N LEU A 136 -9.03 4.86 3.03
CA LEU A 136 -10.45 5.24 3.10
C LEU A 136 -10.65 6.54 3.87
N THR A 137 -10.05 6.67 5.06
CA THR A 137 -10.17 7.86 5.92
C THR A 137 -9.58 9.10 5.26
N GLY A 138 -8.46 8.96 4.54
CA GLY A 138 -7.81 10.04 3.81
C GLY A 138 -8.57 10.52 2.57
N ASN A 139 -9.48 9.71 2.01
CA ASN A 139 -10.23 10.02 0.81
C ASN A 139 -11.76 10.10 1.03
N LYS A 140 -12.20 10.30 2.28
CA LYS A 140 -13.63 10.29 2.67
C LYS A 140 -14.51 11.23 1.83
N ASN A 141 -14.03 12.42 1.50
CA ASN A 141 -14.81 13.41 0.73
C ASN A 141 -15.06 12.91 -0.70
N MET A 142 -14.07 12.24 -1.31
CA MET A 142 -14.19 11.68 -2.66
C MET A 142 -15.12 10.46 -2.67
N ILE A 143 -15.03 9.60 -1.64
CA ILE A 143 -15.87 8.41 -1.49
C ILE A 143 -17.35 8.79 -1.37
N LYS A 144 -17.67 9.96 -0.79
CA LYS A 144 -19.06 10.46 -0.66
C LYS A 144 -19.62 11.05 -1.94
N GLN A 145 -18.76 11.56 -2.83
CA GLN A 145 -19.20 12.30 -4.03
C GLN A 145 -19.32 11.42 -5.27
N ILE A 146 -18.49 10.37 -5.38
CA ILE A 146 -18.39 9.58 -6.59
C ILE A 146 -18.41 8.09 -6.23
N TYR A 147 -19.23 7.33 -6.96
CA TYR A 147 -19.28 5.87 -6.79
C TYR A 147 -18.26 5.19 -7.70
N PHE A 148 -17.30 4.51 -7.09
CA PHE A 148 -16.34 3.60 -7.78
C PHE A 148 -15.80 2.55 -6.78
N PRO A 149 -15.19 1.45 -7.29
CA PRO A 149 -14.67 0.39 -6.43
C PRO A 149 -13.62 0.93 -5.45
N ARG A 150 -13.83 0.75 -4.15
CA ARG A 150 -13.01 1.39 -3.10
C ARG A 150 -11.66 0.74 -2.90
N GLU A 151 -11.51 -0.50 -3.36
CA GLU A 151 -10.22 -1.20 -3.39
C GLU A 151 -9.16 -0.43 -4.18
N LEU A 152 -9.55 0.43 -5.13
CA LEU A 152 -8.65 1.24 -5.95
C LEU A 152 -7.82 2.22 -5.11
N PHE A 153 -8.36 2.72 -3.99
CA PHE A 153 -7.63 3.65 -3.13
C PHE A 153 -6.41 3.01 -2.49
N ALA A 154 -6.52 1.78 -1.97
CA ALA A 154 -5.39 1.07 -1.41
C ALA A 154 -4.34 0.79 -2.49
N VAL A 155 -4.77 0.32 -3.66
CA VAL A 155 -3.88 0.00 -4.79
C VAL A 155 -3.15 1.26 -5.28
N SER A 156 -3.83 2.40 -5.42
CA SER A 156 -3.19 3.65 -5.85
C SER A 156 -2.13 4.13 -4.87
N LYS A 157 -2.37 4.01 -3.55
CA LYS A 157 -1.39 4.34 -2.50
C LYS A 157 -0.15 3.46 -2.56
N VAL A 158 -0.37 2.14 -2.70
CA VAL A 158 0.73 1.18 -2.78
C VAL A 158 1.51 1.35 -4.09
N LEU A 159 0.84 1.61 -5.21
CA LEU A 159 1.49 1.90 -6.48
C LEU A 159 2.35 3.18 -6.41
N ALA A 160 1.83 4.24 -5.78
CA ALA A 160 2.60 5.47 -5.56
C ALA A 160 3.88 5.18 -4.76
N GLN A 161 3.77 4.38 -3.68
CA GLN A 161 4.91 4.01 -2.87
C GLN A 161 5.89 3.08 -3.61
N LEU A 162 5.40 2.16 -4.45
CA LEU A 162 6.23 1.31 -5.31
C LEU A 162 7.09 2.16 -6.27
N VAL A 163 6.50 3.16 -6.92
CA VAL A 163 7.24 4.09 -7.80
C VAL A 163 8.33 4.84 -7.02
N VAL A 164 7.99 5.38 -5.84
CA VAL A 164 8.95 6.06 -4.96
C VAL A 164 10.09 5.12 -4.56
N THR A 165 9.77 3.88 -4.21
CA THR A 165 10.76 2.86 -3.81
C THR A 165 11.69 2.51 -4.98
N THR A 166 11.14 2.34 -6.19
CA THR A 166 11.95 2.05 -7.40
C THR A 166 12.92 3.21 -7.68
N MET A 167 12.50 4.46 -7.50
CA MET A 167 13.40 5.62 -7.59
C MET A 167 14.47 5.59 -6.48
N SER A 168 14.10 5.20 -5.25
CA SER A 168 15.05 5.11 -4.13
C SER A 168 16.12 4.05 -4.36
N LEU A 169 15.83 2.97 -5.09
CA LEU A 169 16.82 1.93 -5.42
C LEU A 169 17.97 2.44 -6.31
N LEU A 170 17.82 3.59 -6.98
CA LEU A 170 18.93 4.22 -7.70
C LEU A 170 20.12 4.57 -6.81
N VAL A 171 19.89 4.71 -5.48
CA VAL A 171 20.96 4.89 -4.49
C VAL A 171 21.94 3.72 -4.48
N ALA A 172 21.51 2.51 -4.84
CA ALA A 172 22.38 1.35 -4.88
C ALA A 172 23.43 1.41 -6.02
N VAL A 173 23.17 2.14 -7.10
CA VAL A 173 24.04 2.18 -8.28
C VAL A 173 25.47 2.65 -7.97
N PRO A 174 25.71 3.75 -7.23
CA PRO A 174 27.05 4.14 -6.82
C PRO A 174 27.79 3.05 -6.03
N PHE A 175 27.07 2.31 -5.17
CA PHE A 175 27.68 1.21 -4.40
C PHE A 175 28.06 0.01 -5.28
N LEU A 176 27.24 -0.31 -6.30
CA LEU A 176 27.59 -1.36 -7.25
C LEU A 176 28.88 -1.06 -7.99
N ILE A 177 29.07 0.21 -8.39
CA ILE A 177 30.29 0.67 -9.09
C ILE A 177 31.47 0.67 -8.12
N ALA A 178 31.31 1.23 -6.92
CA ALA A 178 32.40 1.36 -5.94
C ALA A 178 32.91 0.01 -5.40
N LEU A 179 32.03 -0.99 -5.31
CA LEU A 179 32.34 -2.32 -4.80
C LEU A 179 32.60 -3.35 -5.92
N ASP A 180 32.70 -2.91 -7.18
CA ASP A 180 32.90 -3.75 -8.37
C ASP A 180 31.97 -4.99 -8.40
N ILE A 181 30.69 -4.77 -8.06
CA ILE A 181 29.69 -5.84 -8.02
C ILE A 181 29.19 -6.12 -9.43
N GLN A 182 29.44 -7.34 -9.90
CA GLN A 182 28.95 -7.78 -11.21
C GLN A 182 27.46 -8.13 -11.15
N LEU A 183 26.72 -7.68 -12.17
CA LEU A 183 25.31 -8.00 -12.32
C LEU A 183 25.16 -9.49 -12.68
N THR A 184 24.38 -10.19 -11.88
CA THR A 184 24.17 -11.62 -12.01
C THR A 184 22.68 -11.93 -12.24
N TRP A 185 22.33 -13.18 -12.52
CA TRP A 185 20.94 -13.59 -12.71
C TRP A 185 20.05 -13.35 -11.49
N GLN A 186 20.65 -13.23 -10.29
CA GLN A 186 19.94 -12.91 -9.04
C GLN A 186 19.19 -11.58 -9.08
N MET A 187 19.51 -10.68 -10.02
CA MET A 187 18.72 -9.44 -10.22
C MET A 187 17.21 -9.69 -10.39
N VAL A 188 16.83 -10.90 -10.84
CA VAL A 188 15.42 -11.30 -10.90
C VAL A 188 14.73 -11.27 -9.52
N PHE A 189 15.49 -11.41 -8.44
CA PHE A 189 14.95 -11.33 -7.08
C PHE A 189 14.49 -9.93 -6.69
N ILE A 190 14.99 -8.87 -7.32
CA ILE A 190 14.57 -7.48 -7.05
C ILE A 190 13.09 -7.28 -7.35
N PRO A 191 12.60 -7.48 -8.59
CA PRO A 191 11.18 -7.33 -8.88
C PRO A 191 10.31 -8.34 -8.13
N ILE A 192 10.80 -9.56 -7.86
CA ILE A 192 10.07 -10.56 -7.07
C ILE A 192 9.89 -10.05 -5.63
N SER A 193 10.94 -9.53 -5.00
CA SER A 193 10.88 -8.93 -3.67
C SER A 193 9.84 -7.79 -3.61
N LEU A 194 9.92 -6.84 -4.55
CA LEU A 194 8.96 -5.74 -4.64
C LEU A 194 7.52 -6.23 -4.83
N MET A 195 7.31 -7.28 -5.62
CA MET A 195 6.00 -7.89 -5.82
C MET A 195 5.46 -8.53 -4.53
N ILE A 196 6.28 -9.30 -3.81
CA ILE A 196 5.90 -9.91 -2.54
C ILE A 196 5.51 -8.83 -1.53
N VAL A 197 6.34 -7.79 -1.34
CA VAL A 197 6.04 -6.68 -0.43
C VAL A 197 4.77 -5.95 -0.84
N THR A 198 4.56 -5.69 -2.14
CA THR A 198 3.34 -5.07 -2.67
C THR A 198 2.10 -5.86 -2.27
N LEU A 199 2.12 -7.18 -2.47
CA LEU A 199 1.01 -8.06 -2.14
C LEU A 199 0.75 -8.13 -0.63
N GLN A 200 1.80 -8.21 0.19
CA GLN A 200 1.68 -8.19 1.65
C GLN A 200 1.07 -6.88 2.14
N VAL A 201 1.54 -5.74 1.63
CA VAL A 201 1.03 -4.42 1.98
C VAL A 201 -0.44 -4.27 1.57
N LEU A 202 -0.82 -4.72 0.37
CA LEU A 202 -2.21 -4.71 -0.09
C LEU A 202 -3.10 -5.60 0.78
N GLY A 203 -2.67 -6.84 1.04
CA GLY A 203 -3.43 -7.80 1.83
C GLY A 203 -3.70 -7.31 3.25
N VAL A 204 -2.65 -6.89 3.97
CA VAL A 204 -2.79 -6.34 5.33
C VAL A 204 -3.52 -4.99 5.31
N GLY A 205 -3.24 -4.15 4.31
CA GLY A 205 -3.89 -2.86 4.14
C GLY A 205 -5.39 -2.98 3.95
N TRP A 206 -5.88 -3.85 3.06
CA TRP A 206 -7.30 -4.13 2.88
C TRP A 206 -7.94 -4.69 4.15
N LEU A 207 -7.24 -5.59 4.85
CA LEU A 207 -7.74 -6.17 6.10
C LEU A 207 -7.98 -5.09 7.16
N LEU A 208 -7.07 -4.11 7.27
CA LEU A 208 -7.09 -3.10 8.32
C LEU A 208 -7.79 -1.78 7.93
N ALA A 209 -7.96 -1.49 6.64
CA ALA A 209 -8.53 -0.21 6.18
C ALA A 209 -9.98 0.00 6.67
N VAL A 210 -10.82 -1.04 6.63
CA VAL A 210 -12.22 -0.94 7.07
C VAL A 210 -12.32 -0.81 8.59
N PRO A 211 -11.69 -1.67 9.40
CA PRO A 211 -11.64 -1.45 10.84
C PRO A 211 -11.10 -0.07 11.24
N ASN A 212 -10.12 0.47 10.51
CA ASN A 212 -9.56 1.80 10.77
C ASN A 212 -10.58 2.95 10.58
N VAL A 213 -11.58 2.78 9.73
CA VAL A 213 -12.70 3.76 9.62
C VAL A 213 -13.55 3.77 10.89
N HIS A 214 -13.67 2.63 11.57
CA HIS A 214 -14.47 2.49 12.79
C HIS A 214 -13.67 2.88 14.05
N HIS A 215 -12.38 2.58 14.06
CA HIS A 215 -11.48 2.75 15.21
C HIS A 215 -10.15 3.33 14.74
N GLY A 216 -9.96 4.65 14.87
CA GLY A 216 -8.73 5.35 14.46
C GLY A 216 -7.44 4.83 15.11
N ASP A 217 -7.57 4.12 16.24
CA ASP A 217 -6.44 3.50 16.96
C ASP A 217 -5.69 2.46 16.13
N ILE A 218 -6.35 1.86 15.14
CA ILE A 218 -5.71 0.88 14.24
C ILE A 218 -4.56 1.52 13.47
N ALA A 219 -4.72 2.75 12.99
CA ALA A 219 -3.63 3.45 12.33
C ALA A 219 -2.46 3.76 13.29
N HIS A 220 -2.74 4.04 14.57
CA HIS A 220 -1.71 4.24 15.59
C HIS A 220 -0.98 2.94 15.90
N PHE A 221 -1.73 1.84 16.07
CA PHE A 221 -1.18 0.51 16.28
C PHE A 221 -0.31 0.04 15.10
N THR A 222 -0.77 0.26 13.87
CA THR A 222 0.00 -0.08 12.65
C THR A 222 1.33 0.67 12.61
N ARG A 223 1.34 1.97 12.94
CA ARG A 223 2.59 2.75 13.03
C ARG A 223 3.54 2.22 14.11
N PHE A 224 3.01 1.80 15.24
CA PHE A 224 3.82 1.19 16.30
C PHE A 224 4.42 -0.13 15.85
N ILE A 225 3.62 -1.04 15.28
CA ILE A 225 4.07 -2.36 14.80
C ILE A 225 5.13 -2.22 13.69
N THR A 226 4.95 -1.29 12.75
CA THR A 226 5.93 -1.07 11.69
C THR A 226 7.26 -0.49 12.22
N ARG A 227 7.23 0.32 13.28
CA ARG A 227 8.45 0.80 13.95
C ARG A 227 9.15 -0.31 14.74
N ALA A 228 8.40 -1.07 15.54
CA ALA A 228 8.95 -2.18 16.30
C ALA A 228 9.48 -3.29 15.39
N GLY A 229 8.73 -3.62 14.33
CA GLY A 229 9.09 -4.63 13.34
C GLY A 229 10.39 -4.32 12.60
N PHE A 230 10.75 -3.04 12.45
CA PHE A 230 12.03 -2.63 11.87
C PHE A 230 13.23 -3.25 12.61
N PHE A 231 13.19 -3.26 13.93
CA PHE A 231 14.28 -3.81 14.75
C PHE A 231 14.25 -5.35 14.82
N VAL A 232 13.07 -5.93 14.77
CA VAL A 232 12.87 -7.38 14.81
C VAL A 232 13.23 -8.02 13.46
N SER A 233 13.02 -7.31 12.36
CA SER A 233 13.35 -7.78 11.01
C SER A 233 14.83 -7.56 10.68
N PRO A 234 15.45 -8.37 9.81
CA PRO A 234 16.84 -8.22 9.42
C PRO A 234 17.02 -7.00 8.47
N VAL A 235 16.71 -5.79 8.96
CA VAL A 235 16.89 -4.55 8.21
C VAL A 235 18.31 -4.00 8.41
N MET A 236 18.75 -3.89 9.67
CA MET A 236 20.07 -3.37 10.05
C MET A 236 21.14 -4.45 10.18
N TRP A 237 20.73 -5.69 10.32
CA TRP A 237 21.58 -6.86 10.44
C TRP A 237 21.25 -7.87 9.34
N THR A 238 22.18 -8.81 9.08
CA THR A 238 21.99 -9.84 8.06
C THR A 238 21.87 -11.22 8.71
N ILE A 239 21.31 -12.18 7.97
CA ILE A 239 21.19 -13.56 8.45
C ILE A 239 22.59 -14.17 8.69
N SER A 240 23.61 -13.78 7.89
CA SER A 240 25.01 -14.20 8.08
C SER A 240 25.54 -13.78 9.45
N MET A 241 25.29 -12.56 9.89
CA MET A 241 25.68 -12.05 11.20
C MET A 241 25.02 -12.79 12.36
N ALA A 242 23.75 -13.19 12.19
CA ALA A 242 23.00 -13.90 13.22
C ALA A 242 23.43 -15.37 13.39
N LYS A 243 23.95 -16.02 12.35
CA LYS A 243 24.41 -17.42 12.39
C LYS A 243 25.56 -17.66 13.37
N GLY A 244 26.35 -16.63 13.68
CA GLY A 244 27.54 -16.75 14.55
C GLY A 244 27.23 -16.89 16.04
N GLY A 245 26.03 -16.65 16.54
CA GLY A 245 25.79 -16.58 17.96
C GLY A 245 24.51 -17.23 18.53
N ARG A 246 23.43 -17.37 17.75
CA ARG A 246 22.11 -17.80 18.25
C ARG A 246 21.27 -18.50 17.18
N ALA A 247 21.78 -19.59 16.63
CA ALA A 247 21.12 -20.35 15.55
C ALA A 247 19.66 -20.74 15.86
N ALA A 248 19.35 -21.05 17.14
CA ALA A 248 17.98 -21.42 17.54
C ALA A 248 16.94 -20.28 17.40
N LEU A 249 17.37 -19.01 17.42
CA LEU A 249 16.47 -17.89 17.22
C LEU A 249 16.16 -17.61 15.74
N LEU A 250 17.01 -18.10 14.82
CA LEU A 250 16.82 -17.88 13.38
C LEU A 250 15.53 -18.51 12.87
N ASP A 251 15.12 -19.68 13.38
CA ASP A 251 13.88 -20.32 12.96
C ASP A 251 12.66 -19.46 13.27
N TYR A 252 12.64 -18.79 14.43
CA TYR A 252 11.57 -17.85 14.77
C TYR A 252 11.61 -16.58 13.90
N ILE A 253 12.79 -16.12 13.51
CA ILE A 253 12.95 -14.97 12.62
C ILE A 253 12.39 -15.28 11.24
N PHE A 254 12.57 -16.49 10.72
CA PHE A 254 12.01 -16.90 9.43
C PHE A 254 10.48 -16.99 9.41
N LEU A 255 9.81 -17.00 10.56
CA LEU A 255 8.34 -16.84 10.61
C LEU A 255 7.87 -15.42 10.22
N ASN A 256 8.76 -14.43 10.29
CA ASN A 256 8.45 -13.08 9.84
C ASN A 256 8.44 -13.05 8.30
N PRO A 257 7.28 -12.78 7.66
CA PRO A 257 7.14 -12.84 6.20
C PRO A 257 7.97 -11.78 5.46
N MET A 258 8.49 -10.75 6.17
CA MET A 258 9.35 -9.72 5.58
C MET A 258 10.81 -10.15 5.41
N VAL A 259 11.25 -11.25 6.04
CA VAL A 259 12.63 -11.72 5.95
C VAL A 259 12.99 -12.15 4.54
N VAL A 260 12.10 -12.88 3.88
CA VAL A 260 12.32 -13.38 2.52
C VAL A 260 12.50 -12.24 1.52
N PRO A 261 11.59 -11.24 1.40
CA PRO A 261 11.79 -10.14 0.46
C PRO A 261 13.00 -9.26 0.79
N LEU A 262 13.36 -9.08 2.07
CA LEU A 262 14.56 -8.35 2.47
C LEU A 262 15.84 -9.02 1.97
N GLU A 263 15.97 -10.33 2.15
CA GLU A 263 17.14 -11.09 1.66
C GLU A 263 17.14 -11.23 0.14
N MET A 264 15.97 -11.40 -0.51
CA MET A 264 15.87 -11.39 -1.97
C MET A 264 16.34 -10.06 -2.57
N MET A 265 16.00 -8.92 -1.93
CA MET A 265 16.46 -7.61 -2.36
C MET A 265 17.99 -7.50 -2.30
N ARG A 266 18.61 -7.95 -1.21
CA ARG A 266 20.08 -7.94 -1.04
C ARG A 266 20.75 -8.86 -2.04
N SER A 267 20.32 -10.12 -2.10
CA SER A 267 20.85 -11.11 -3.04
C SER A 267 20.74 -10.64 -4.50
N GLY A 268 19.63 -9.94 -4.85
CA GLY A 268 19.42 -9.40 -6.18
C GLY A 268 20.45 -8.34 -6.58
N PHE A 269 20.95 -7.56 -5.63
CA PHE A 269 21.93 -6.52 -5.90
C PHE A 269 23.38 -7.00 -5.75
N ASP A 270 23.69 -7.83 -4.74
CA ASP A 270 25.07 -8.25 -4.46
C ASP A 270 25.48 -9.58 -5.13
N GLY A 271 24.54 -10.25 -5.79
CA GLY A 271 24.79 -11.53 -6.46
C GLY A 271 25.01 -12.71 -5.51
N SER A 272 24.76 -12.55 -4.21
CA SER A 272 24.93 -13.61 -3.21
C SER A 272 23.82 -14.67 -3.27
N ASN A 273 24.13 -15.86 -2.76
CA ASN A 273 23.12 -16.91 -2.62
C ASN A 273 22.17 -16.58 -1.47
N LEU A 274 20.89 -16.95 -1.63
CA LEU A 274 19.88 -16.80 -0.59
C LEU A 274 20.24 -17.70 0.63
N LEU A 275 20.40 -17.09 1.79
CA LEU A 275 20.67 -17.79 3.05
C LEU A 275 19.39 -18.23 3.77
N ILE A 276 18.29 -18.40 3.04
CA ILE A 276 16.95 -18.69 3.53
C ILE A 276 16.63 -20.17 3.30
N PRO A 277 16.08 -20.90 4.29
CA PRO A 277 15.63 -22.26 4.10
C PRO A 277 14.38 -22.30 3.19
N GLN A 278 14.24 -23.36 2.41
CA GLN A 278 13.14 -23.51 1.44
C GLN A 278 11.74 -23.40 2.10
N TRP A 279 11.59 -23.94 3.30
CA TRP A 279 10.33 -23.86 4.03
C TRP A 279 9.90 -22.42 4.35
N ALA A 280 10.86 -21.51 4.62
CA ALA A 280 10.56 -20.11 4.88
C ALA A 280 10.09 -19.37 3.61
N ILE A 281 10.62 -19.74 2.43
CA ILE A 281 10.14 -19.21 1.15
C ILE A 281 8.69 -19.66 0.90
N LEU A 282 8.41 -20.95 1.10
CA LEU A 282 7.05 -21.50 0.96
C LEU A 282 6.08 -20.87 1.96
N TRP A 283 6.52 -20.70 3.22
CA TRP A 283 5.76 -19.98 4.24
C TRP A 283 5.44 -18.55 3.83
N CYS A 284 6.44 -17.80 3.36
CA CYS A 284 6.26 -16.42 2.91
C CYS A 284 5.26 -16.32 1.75
N ILE A 285 5.34 -17.20 0.75
CA ILE A 285 4.42 -17.26 -0.38
C ILE A 285 3.00 -17.60 0.11
N GLY A 286 2.87 -18.64 0.94
CA GLY A 286 1.57 -19.06 1.50
C GLY A 286 0.93 -17.95 2.34
N PHE A 287 1.71 -17.29 3.21
CA PHE A 287 1.26 -16.14 3.99
C PHE A 287 0.80 -14.99 3.08
N THR A 288 1.61 -14.64 2.06
CA THR A 288 1.32 -13.54 1.14
C THR A 288 0.01 -13.78 0.38
N LEU A 289 -0.17 -14.97 -0.19
CA LEU A 289 -1.40 -15.32 -0.89
C LEU A 289 -2.60 -15.38 0.07
N GLY A 290 -2.43 -15.97 1.24
CA GLY A 290 -3.47 -16.06 2.26
C GLY A 290 -3.94 -14.69 2.74
N ILE A 291 -3.01 -13.76 3.03
CA ILE A 291 -3.37 -12.43 3.52
C ILE A 291 -4.03 -11.56 2.44
N VAL A 292 -3.66 -11.73 1.17
CA VAL A 292 -4.31 -11.04 0.04
C VAL A 292 -5.76 -11.50 -0.10
N VAL A 293 -6.00 -12.81 -0.12
CA VAL A 293 -7.35 -13.37 -0.24
C VAL A 293 -8.21 -12.98 0.96
N LEU A 294 -7.68 -13.12 2.16
CA LEU A 294 -8.37 -12.77 3.40
C LEU A 294 -8.68 -11.27 3.46
N GLY A 295 -7.68 -10.43 3.22
CA GLY A 295 -7.80 -8.97 3.27
C GLY A 295 -8.84 -8.46 2.27
N LEU A 296 -8.76 -8.91 1.02
CA LEU A 296 -9.69 -8.51 -0.03
C LEU A 296 -11.12 -8.99 0.26
N THR A 297 -11.27 -10.23 0.73
CA THR A 297 -12.60 -10.81 1.08
C THR A 297 -13.25 -10.02 2.22
N VAL A 298 -12.50 -9.73 3.28
CA VAL A 298 -12.98 -8.94 4.42
C VAL A 298 -13.33 -7.53 3.98
N PHE A 299 -12.48 -6.91 3.17
CA PHE A 299 -12.68 -5.57 2.62
C PHE A 299 -13.99 -5.49 1.82
N LYS A 300 -14.19 -6.38 0.84
CA LYS A 300 -15.40 -6.43 0.01
C LYS A 300 -16.68 -6.65 0.83
N LYS A 301 -16.66 -7.55 1.81
CA LYS A 301 -17.83 -7.80 2.68
C LYS A 301 -18.19 -6.59 3.54
N ALA A 302 -17.20 -5.81 3.97
CA ALA A 302 -17.39 -4.70 4.88
C ALA A 302 -17.55 -3.34 4.17
N GLU A 303 -17.20 -3.25 2.89
CA GLU A 303 -17.21 -2.05 2.06
C GLU A 303 -18.55 -1.30 2.08
N ALA A 304 -19.67 -2.01 2.01
CA ALA A 304 -21.01 -1.43 2.00
C ALA A 304 -21.35 -0.66 3.30
N LYS A 305 -20.78 -1.11 4.45
CA LYS A 305 -21.01 -0.49 5.75
C LYS A 305 -20.17 0.78 5.98
N VAL A 306 -19.06 0.92 5.25
CA VAL A 306 -18.11 2.01 5.41
C VAL A 306 -18.73 3.36 5.02
N VAL A 307 -19.53 3.41 3.94
CA VAL A 307 -20.15 4.66 3.44
C VAL A 307 -21.06 5.31 4.47
N LYS A 308 -21.74 4.50 5.27
CA LYS A 308 -22.67 5.01 6.30
C LYS A 308 -21.95 5.68 7.47
N ARG A 309 -20.61 5.45 7.61
CA ARG A 309 -19.82 5.96 8.74
C ARG A 309 -18.74 6.98 8.36
N LEU A 310 -18.38 7.10 7.08
CA LEU A 310 -17.50 8.16 6.55
C LEU A 310 -18.24 9.50 6.42
#